data_fd370f9e6d129ed6cfe9b040786f0ecf
#
_entry.id   fd370f9e6d129ed6cfe9b040786f0ecf
#
_cell.length_a   1.000
_cell.length_b   1.000
_cell.length_c   1.000
_cell.angle_alpha   90.00
_cell.angle_beta   90.00
_cell.angle_gamma   90.00
#
_symmetry.space_group_name_H-M   'P 1'
#
loop_
_entity.id
_entity.type
_entity.pdbx_description
1 polymer ?
#
loop_
_entity_poly.entity_id
_entity_poly.type
_entity_poly.pdbx_seq_one_letter_code
_entity_poly.pdbx_strand_id
1 'polypeptide(L)'
;LRGDVLFFTRQGMIKRTPWAEYSLNKGYYQAIKLKEGDEVIGVETYDTDEFSTLFFVSRSGLALNAVKDDVPVQGRVAGGVRGMALAGGDECIFATQINGEGEIVVVTAAGGFKRVISSLIDPIGRNCKGVIIADVKDCRRLLFADYVTIPYTLAVINSDGSVAELNTEDISIENRVTKGKKLKHNPPLDPVRVVALKQKSDESIQLKF
;
A
#
# COMPACT_ATOMS: atom_id res chain seq x y z
N LEU A 1 -25.05 4.20 0.25
CA LEU A 1 -23.80 3.61 -0.23
C LEU A 1 -24.11 2.25 -0.86
N ARG A 2 -23.60 1.97 -2.06
CA ARG A 2 -23.74 0.69 -2.77
C ARG A 2 -22.37 0.05 -2.92
N GLY A 3 -22.34 -1.28 -3.11
CA GLY A 3 -21.11 -2.05 -3.26
C GLY A 3 -20.48 -2.45 -1.93
N ASP A 4 -19.21 -2.77 -1.97
CA ASP A 4 -18.45 -3.28 -0.83
C ASP A 4 -17.29 -2.35 -0.48
N VAL A 5 -16.81 -2.46 0.75
CA VAL A 5 -15.60 -1.79 1.25
C VAL A 5 -14.53 -2.82 1.57
N LEU A 6 -13.30 -2.49 1.25
CA LEU A 6 -12.10 -3.24 1.62
C LEU A 6 -11.40 -2.57 2.79
N PHE A 7 -10.90 -3.39 3.71
CA PHE A 7 -9.98 -3.00 4.77
C PHE A 7 -8.70 -3.79 4.61
N PHE A 8 -7.57 -3.11 4.63
CA PHE A 8 -6.24 -3.71 4.63
C PHE A 8 -5.59 -3.46 5.99
N THR A 9 -4.89 -4.46 6.53
CA THR A 9 -4.25 -4.33 7.84
C THR A 9 -2.74 -4.51 7.79
N ARG A 10 -2.05 -3.98 8.79
CA ARG A 10 -0.59 -4.08 8.94
C ARG A 10 -0.10 -5.54 9.06
N GLN A 11 -0.91 -6.43 9.63
CA GLN A 11 -0.59 -7.86 9.69
C GLN A 11 -0.94 -8.62 8.39
N GLY A 12 -1.21 -7.91 7.29
CA GLY A 12 -1.46 -8.49 5.97
C GLY A 12 -2.84 -9.12 5.82
N MET A 13 -3.82 -8.75 6.67
CA MET A 13 -5.20 -9.18 6.49
C MET A 13 -5.92 -8.29 5.50
N ILE A 14 -6.93 -8.86 4.84
CA ILE A 14 -7.88 -8.14 4.00
C ILE A 14 -9.30 -8.55 4.35
N LYS A 15 -10.21 -7.59 4.38
CA LYS A 15 -11.62 -7.82 4.65
C LYS A 15 -12.47 -7.10 3.61
N ARG A 16 -13.43 -7.81 3.03
CA ARG A 16 -14.45 -7.27 2.13
C ARG A 16 -15.81 -7.34 2.83
N THR A 17 -16.51 -6.21 2.90
CA THR A 17 -17.81 -6.10 3.59
C THR A 17 -18.74 -5.19 2.79
N PRO A 18 -20.03 -5.54 2.63
CA PRO A 18 -21.01 -4.65 2.01
C PRO A 18 -21.13 -3.33 2.77
N TRP A 19 -21.17 -2.20 2.06
CA TRP A 19 -21.39 -0.89 2.67
C TRP A 19 -22.68 -0.85 3.52
N ALA A 20 -23.69 -1.64 3.15
CA ALA A 20 -24.96 -1.74 3.90
C ALA A 20 -24.78 -2.16 5.37
N GLU A 21 -23.73 -2.94 5.68
CA GLU A 21 -23.39 -3.35 7.05
C GLU A 21 -22.97 -2.18 7.97
N TYR A 22 -22.67 -1.02 7.37
CA TYR A 22 -22.23 0.19 8.07
C TYR A 22 -23.31 1.27 8.15
N SER A 23 -24.52 1.01 7.64
CA SER A 23 -25.69 1.89 7.76
C SER A 23 -26.36 1.71 9.14
N LEU A 24 -25.70 2.21 10.19
CA LEU A 24 -26.14 2.09 11.56
C LEU A 24 -26.49 3.46 12.17
N ASN A 25 -27.59 3.52 12.93
CA ASN A 25 -27.99 4.71 13.69
C ASN A 25 -27.19 4.82 15.01
N LYS A 26 -25.86 4.76 14.94
CA LYS A 26 -24.94 4.85 16.10
C LYS A 26 -23.80 5.78 15.79
N GLY A 27 -23.35 6.57 16.76
CA GLY A 27 -22.24 7.50 16.61
C GLY A 27 -20.90 6.82 16.30
N TYR A 28 -20.62 5.67 16.88
CA TYR A 28 -19.47 4.80 16.55
C TYR A 28 -19.81 3.33 16.73
N TYR A 29 -19.07 2.54 15.96
CA TYR A 29 -19.22 1.09 15.96
C TYR A 29 -17.94 0.43 15.45
N GLN A 30 -17.75 -0.82 15.84
CA GLN A 30 -16.66 -1.63 15.34
C GLN A 30 -16.83 -1.90 13.84
N ALA A 31 -15.85 -1.49 13.03
CA ALA A 31 -15.86 -1.71 11.58
C ALA A 31 -15.17 -3.01 11.16
N ILE A 32 -14.21 -3.50 11.94
CA ILE A 32 -13.43 -4.71 11.70
C ILE A 32 -12.95 -5.26 13.06
N LYS A 33 -12.83 -6.58 13.18
CA LYS A 33 -12.18 -7.21 14.35
C LYS A 33 -10.70 -7.36 14.07
N LEU A 34 -9.90 -6.48 14.61
CA LEU A 34 -8.44 -6.56 14.53
C LEU A 34 -7.90 -7.61 15.52
N LYS A 35 -6.79 -8.24 15.16
CA LYS A 35 -5.97 -9.04 16.07
C LYS A 35 -5.17 -8.13 16.99
N GLU A 36 -4.62 -8.68 18.06
CA GLU A 36 -3.73 -7.94 18.96
C GLU A 36 -2.53 -7.37 18.18
N GLY A 37 -2.24 -6.09 18.40
CA GLY A 37 -1.16 -5.37 17.73
C GLY A 37 -1.36 -5.10 16.25
N ASP A 38 -2.54 -5.41 15.66
CA ASP A 38 -2.84 -5.09 14.28
C ASP A 38 -3.50 -3.70 14.15
N GLU A 39 -3.37 -3.08 12.99
CA GLU A 39 -4.01 -1.81 12.65
C GLU A 39 -4.46 -1.78 11.20
N VAL A 40 -5.49 -0.97 10.90
CA VAL A 40 -5.92 -0.70 9.53
C VAL A 40 -4.94 0.26 8.87
N ILE A 41 -4.39 -0.13 7.72
CA ILE A 41 -3.47 0.69 6.92
C ILE A 41 -4.11 1.27 5.66
N GLY A 42 -5.27 0.74 5.26
CA GLY A 42 -6.01 1.23 4.09
C GLY A 42 -7.48 0.84 4.14
N VAL A 43 -8.32 1.72 3.62
CA VAL A 43 -9.77 1.49 3.43
C VAL A 43 -10.14 2.02 2.06
N GLU A 44 -10.76 1.17 1.23
CA GLU A 44 -11.12 1.51 -0.14
C GLU A 44 -12.49 0.95 -0.49
N THR A 45 -13.19 1.59 -1.43
CA THR A 45 -14.35 0.98 -2.08
C THR A 45 -13.86 -0.15 -2.99
N TYR A 46 -14.52 -1.31 -2.91
CA TYR A 46 -14.20 -2.44 -3.78
C TYR A 46 -14.44 -2.08 -5.25
N ASP A 47 -13.40 -2.18 -6.03
CA ASP A 47 -13.45 -1.99 -7.46
C ASP A 47 -14.06 -3.23 -8.14
N THR A 48 -15.08 -3.02 -8.95
CA THR A 48 -15.77 -4.10 -9.69
C THR A 48 -15.16 -4.37 -11.06
N ASP A 49 -14.17 -3.58 -11.50
CA ASP A 49 -13.44 -3.82 -12.74
C ASP A 49 -12.80 -5.22 -12.69
N GLU A 50 -13.06 -6.05 -13.71
CA GLU A 50 -12.55 -7.43 -13.80
C GLU A 50 -11.02 -7.51 -13.85
N PHE A 51 -10.36 -6.46 -14.35
CA PHE A 51 -8.90 -6.39 -14.45
C PHE A 51 -8.22 -5.90 -13.18
N SER A 52 -8.97 -5.38 -12.21
CA SER A 52 -8.37 -4.92 -10.97
C SER A 52 -7.92 -6.09 -10.09
N THR A 53 -6.81 -5.89 -9.40
CA THR A 53 -6.19 -6.85 -8.48
C THR A 53 -5.85 -6.18 -7.16
N LEU A 54 -5.36 -6.95 -6.18
CA LEU A 54 -4.98 -6.49 -4.85
C LEU A 54 -3.47 -6.50 -4.74
N PHE A 55 -2.87 -5.36 -4.46
CA PHE A 55 -1.43 -5.24 -4.35
C PHE A 55 -1.01 -4.99 -2.91
N PHE A 56 -0.05 -5.76 -2.42
CA PHE A 56 0.49 -5.65 -1.06
C PHE A 56 1.99 -5.47 -1.12
N VAL A 57 2.54 -4.64 -0.25
CA VAL A 57 4.00 -4.48 -0.08
C VAL A 57 4.36 -4.64 1.38
N SER A 58 5.31 -5.53 1.68
CA SER A 58 5.81 -5.72 3.02
C SER A 58 7.02 -4.84 3.33
N ARG A 59 7.25 -4.59 4.62
CA ARG A 59 8.40 -3.83 5.11
C ARG A 59 9.73 -4.49 4.72
N SER A 60 9.77 -5.81 4.61
CA SER A 60 10.96 -6.57 4.20
C SER A 60 11.24 -6.54 2.68
N GLY A 61 10.49 -5.76 1.90
CA GLY A 61 10.74 -5.58 0.47
C GLY A 61 10.14 -6.65 -0.43
N LEU A 62 9.07 -7.32 0.03
CA LEU A 62 8.28 -8.24 -0.77
C LEU A 62 7.00 -7.55 -1.28
N ALA A 63 6.55 -7.93 -2.47
CA ALA A 63 5.28 -7.52 -3.00
C ALA A 63 4.46 -8.73 -3.47
N LEU A 64 3.16 -8.67 -3.26
CA LEU A 64 2.19 -9.64 -3.73
C LEU A 64 1.14 -8.91 -4.56
N ASN A 65 0.95 -9.34 -5.79
CA ASN A 65 -0.22 -9.01 -6.59
C ASN A 65 -1.19 -10.19 -6.47
N ALA A 66 -2.37 -9.97 -5.92
CA ALA A 66 -3.31 -11.04 -5.60
C ALA A 66 -4.63 -10.89 -6.34
N VAL A 67 -5.19 -12.01 -6.76
CA VAL A 67 -6.53 -12.07 -7.37
C VAL A 67 -7.56 -11.62 -6.33
N LYS A 68 -8.38 -10.62 -6.69
CA LYS A 68 -9.34 -10.01 -5.78
C LYS A 68 -10.54 -10.90 -5.45
N ASP A 69 -10.95 -11.75 -6.40
CA ASP A 69 -12.14 -12.60 -6.27
C ASP A 69 -11.97 -13.70 -5.21
N ASP A 70 -10.73 -13.97 -4.81
CA ASP A 70 -10.43 -14.87 -3.68
C ASP A 70 -10.82 -14.30 -2.30
N VAL A 71 -11.24 -13.02 -2.23
CA VAL A 71 -11.61 -12.38 -0.97
C VAL A 71 -13.10 -12.55 -0.71
N PRO A 72 -13.49 -13.37 0.27
CA PRO A 72 -14.91 -13.61 0.57
C PRO A 72 -15.55 -12.37 1.18
N VAL A 73 -16.81 -12.15 0.84
CA VAL A 73 -17.63 -11.13 1.50
C VAL A 73 -17.95 -11.59 2.94
N GLN A 74 -17.74 -10.70 3.91
CA GLN A 74 -17.89 -10.96 5.32
C GLN A 74 -18.71 -9.85 6.01
N GLY A 75 -19.34 -10.18 7.12
CA GLY A 75 -20.06 -9.22 7.94
C GLY A 75 -19.15 -8.21 8.65
N ARG A 76 -19.73 -7.12 9.11
CA ARG A 76 -19.04 -5.95 9.70
C ARG A 76 -18.01 -6.30 10.78
N VAL A 77 -18.35 -7.19 11.71
CA VAL A 77 -17.49 -7.55 12.85
C VAL A 77 -16.48 -8.66 12.57
N ALA A 78 -16.41 -9.16 11.35
CA ALA A 78 -15.40 -10.16 10.99
C ALA A 78 -13.98 -9.53 10.91
N GLY A 79 -12.94 -10.37 11.07
CA GLY A 79 -11.53 -9.95 11.04
C GLY A 79 -10.88 -10.02 9.66
N GLY A 80 -11.61 -10.44 8.63
CA GLY A 80 -11.03 -10.65 7.31
C GLY A 80 -10.35 -11.99 7.15
N VAL A 81 -9.65 -12.11 6.03
CA VAL A 81 -8.83 -13.27 5.65
C VAL A 81 -7.39 -12.80 5.43
N ARG A 82 -6.45 -13.73 5.39
CA ARG A 82 -5.05 -13.39 5.08
C ARG A 82 -4.94 -12.99 3.61
N GLY A 83 -4.52 -11.75 3.35
CA GLY A 83 -4.17 -11.23 2.02
C GLY A 83 -2.75 -11.66 1.66
N MET A 84 -1.76 -11.19 2.41
CA MET A 84 -0.34 -11.51 2.22
C MET A 84 0.19 -12.36 3.37
N ALA A 85 1.02 -13.38 3.06
CA ALA A 85 1.71 -14.19 4.07
C ALA A 85 3.01 -13.50 4.49
N LEU A 86 2.99 -12.86 5.65
CA LEU A 86 4.15 -12.18 6.24
C LEU A 86 4.98 -13.16 7.08
N ALA A 87 6.31 -13.01 7.04
CA ALA A 87 7.22 -13.71 7.95
C ALA A 87 7.10 -13.13 9.36
N GLY A 88 7.59 -13.84 10.36
CA GLY A 88 7.54 -13.35 11.75
C GLY A 88 8.26 -12.01 11.89
N GLY A 89 7.57 -11.02 12.44
CA GLY A 89 8.09 -9.66 12.62
C GLY A 89 8.05 -8.76 11.37
N ASP A 90 7.57 -9.26 10.22
CA ASP A 90 7.33 -8.42 9.03
C ASP A 90 5.95 -7.77 9.09
N GLU A 91 5.78 -6.69 8.37
CA GLU A 91 4.56 -5.90 8.34
C GLU A 91 4.18 -5.54 6.89
N CYS A 92 2.90 -5.54 6.59
CA CYS A 92 2.38 -4.89 5.39
C CYS A 92 2.41 -3.37 5.60
N ILE A 93 3.15 -2.66 4.76
CA ILE A 93 3.27 -1.18 4.85
C ILE A 93 2.43 -0.46 3.82
N PHE A 94 1.98 -1.17 2.80
CA PHE A 94 1.14 -0.65 1.74
C PHE A 94 0.26 -1.75 1.17
N ALA A 95 -1.01 -1.45 0.96
CA ALA A 95 -1.93 -2.30 0.22
C ALA A 95 -3.03 -1.46 -0.42
N THR A 96 -3.38 -1.80 -1.66
CA THR A 96 -4.38 -1.10 -2.46
C THR A 96 -4.92 -1.99 -3.56
N GLN A 97 -5.97 -1.55 -4.24
CA GLN A 97 -6.41 -2.10 -5.51
C GLN A 97 -5.64 -1.43 -6.66
N ILE A 98 -5.22 -2.21 -7.63
CA ILE A 98 -4.58 -1.73 -8.86
C ILE A 98 -5.29 -2.30 -10.08
N ASN A 99 -5.22 -1.58 -11.20
CA ASN A 99 -5.76 -2.02 -12.50
C ASN A 99 -4.67 -2.48 -13.49
N GLY A 100 -3.43 -2.69 -13.01
CA GLY A 100 -2.29 -3.09 -13.83
C GLY A 100 -1.59 -1.95 -14.59
N GLU A 101 -2.18 -0.77 -14.65
CA GLU A 101 -1.59 0.44 -15.23
C GLU A 101 -0.93 1.26 -14.14
N GLY A 102 0.38 1.50 -14.24
CA GLY A 102 1.11 2.32 -13.27
C GLY A 102 2.29 1.60 -12.64
N GLU A 103 2.85 2.25 -11.64
CA GLU A 103 4.11 1.84 -11.03
C GLU A 103 3.99 1.83 -9.50
N ILE A 104 4.80 1.00 -8.88
CA ILE A 104 4.95 1.02 -7.43
C ILE A 104 6.22 1.79 -7.11
N VAL A 105 6.10 2.96 -6.50
CA VAL A 105 7.23 3.67 -5.93
C VAL A 105 7.59 3.04 -4.60
N VAL A 106 8.89 2.80 -4.37
CA VAL A 106 9.42 2.30 -3.10
C VAL A 106 10.63 3.11 -2.67
N VAL A 107 10.74 3.33 -1.35
CA VAL A 107 11.89 4.00 -0.72
C VAL A 107 12.45 3.08 0.36
N THR A 108 13.74 2.77 0.26
CA THR A 108 14.45 1.95 1.24
C THR A 108 15.01 2.80 2.38
N ALA A 109 15.20 2.20 3.56
CA ALA A 109 15.84 2.89 4.69
C ALA A 109 17.33 3.23 4.44
N ALA A 110 17.94 2.69 3.40
CA ALA A 110 19.28 3.08 2.93
C ALA A 110 19.27 4.30 1.99
N GLY A 111 18.10 4.91 1.75
CA GLY A 111 17.95 6.06 0.85
C GLY A 111 17.96 5.68 -0.63
N GLY A 112 17.58 4.45 -0.97
CA GLY A 112 17.33 4.04 -2.34
C GLY A 112 15.89 4.35 -2.75
N PHE A 113 15.71 5.01 -3.88
CA PHE A 113 14.44 5.38 -4.48
C PHE A 113 14.31 4.67 -5.83
N LYS A 114 13.16 4.10 -6.12
CA LYS A 114 12.84 3.56 -7.45
C LYS A 114 11.33 3.43 -7.65
N ARG A 115 10.95 3.30 -8.91
CA ARG A 115 9.62 2.85 -9.34
C ARG A 115 9.75 1.47 -10.01
N VAL A 116 8.77 0.62 -9.81
CA VAL A 116 8.68 -0.70 -10.45
C VAL A 116 7.34 -0.76 -11.18
N ILE A 117 7.34 -1.14 -12.44
CA ILE A 117 6.10 -1.32 -13.23
C ILE A 117 5.27 -2.41 -12.56
N SER A 118 4.03 -2.08 -12.20
CA SER A 118 3.17 -2.98 -11.43
C SER A 118 2.84 -4.28 -12.17
N SER A 119 2.66 -4.22 -13.49
CA SER A 119 2.38 -5.37 -14.36
C SER A 119 3.54 -6.37 -14.50
N LEU A 120 4.74 -6.07 -13.99
CA LEU A 120 5.85 -7.03 -13.91
C LEU A 120 5.71 -8.03 -12.75
N ILE A 121 4.66 -7.89 -11.94
CA ILE A 121 4.34 -8.80 -10.84
C ILE A 121 2.98 -9.43 -11.16
N ASP A 122 3.02 -10.67 -11.64
CA ASP A 122 1.83 -11.40 -12.05
C ASP A 122 0.84 -11.62 -10.90
N PRO A 123 -0.47 -11.54 -11.14
CA PRO A 123 -1.47 -11.87 -10.15
C PRO A 123 -1.43 -13.37 -9.80
N ILE A 124 -1.43 -13.66 -8.50
CA ILE A 124 -1.50 -15.04 -7.97
C ILE A 124 -2.55 -15.10 -6.84
N GLY A 125 -2.79 -16.29 -6.30
CA GLY A 125 -3.68 -16.44 -5.14
C GLY A 125 -3.19 -15.65 -3.93
N ARG A 126 -4.13 -15.14 -3.11
CA ARG A 126 -3.81 -14.49 -1.83
C ARG A 126 -3.10 -15.48 -0.87
N ASN A 127 -2.65 -14.97 0.28
CA ASN A 127 -1.93 -15.76 1.31
C ASN A 127 -0.59 -16.34 0.83
N CYS A 128 0.02 -15.69 -0.15
CA CYS A 128 1.39 -15.97 -0.61
C CYS A 128 2.35 -14.91 -0.06
N LYS A 129 3.65 -15.24 -0.03
CA LYS A 129 4.72 -14.30 0.37
C LYS A 129 4.96 -13.21 -0.68
N GLY A 130 4.64 -13.52 -1.94
CA GLY A 130 4.97 -12.65 -3.06
C GLY A 130 6.43 -12.78 -3.49
N VAL A 131 6.88 -11.74 -4.20
CA VAL A 131 8.22 -11.66 -4.82
C VAL A 131 8.97 -10.43 -4.31
N ILE A 132 10.30 -10.41 -4.47
CA ILE A 132 11.11 -9.24 -4.13
C ILE A 132 10.69 -8.06 -5.01
N ILE A 133 10.34 -6.94 -4.39
CA ILE A 133 10.11 -5.65 -5.06
C ILE A 133 11.30 -4.70 -4.85
N ALA A 134 12.07 -4.86 -3.77
CA ALA A 134 13.31 -4.14 -3.56
C ALA A 134 14.28 -5.01 -2.76
N ASP A 135 15.57 -4.95 -3.12
CA ASP A 135 16.65 -5.53 -2.31
C ASP A 135 16.93 -4.62 -1.10
N VAL A 136 16.56 -5.08 0.07
CA VAL A 136 16.72 -4.36 1.35
C VAL A 136 17.76 -5.01 2.26
N LYS A 137 18.66 -5.86 1.73
CA LYS A 137 19.64 -6.61 2.54
C LYS A 137 20.50 -5.70 3.43
N ASP A 138 20.87 -4.51 2.93
CA ASP A 138 21.75 -3.57 3.64
C ASP A 138 21.02 -2.81 4.76
N CYS A 139 19.70 -2.55 4.60
CA CYS A 139 18.93 -1.72 5.52
C CYS A 139 17.75 -2.47 6.18
N ARG A 140 17.48 -3.69 5.72
CA ARG A 140 16.46 -4.63 6.21
C ARG A 140 15.01 -4.15 6.14
N ARG A 141 14.74 -2.96 5.56
CA ARG A 141 13.37 -2.45 5.50
C ARG A 141 13.12 -1.42 4.39
N LEU A 142 11.89 -1.41 3.91
CA LEU A 142 11.31 -0.27 3.22
C LEU A 142 10.77 0.75 4.22
N LEU A 143 10.87 2.02 3.87
CA LEU A 143 10.22 3.12 4.59
C LEU A 143 8.86 3.46 3.99
N PHE A 144 8.72 3.29 2.67
CA PHE A 144 7.56 3.76 1.93
C PHE A 144 7.31 2.89 0.71
N ALA A 145 6.04 2.70 0.40
CA ALA A 145 5.56 2.18 -0.88
C ALA A 145 4.23 2.85 -1.21
N ASP A 146 3.97 3.10 -2.50
CA ASP A 146 2.70 3.63 -2.97
C ASP A 146 2.49 3.31 -4.45
N TYR A 147 1.23 3.35 -4.92
CA TYR A 147 0.87 3.15 -6.31
C TYR A 147 0.75 4.49 -7.03
N VAL A 148 1.42 4.59 -8.17
CA VAL A 148 1.55 5.81 -8.98
C VAL A 148 0.94 5.55 -10.34
N THR A 149 -0.18 6.20 -10.63
CA THR A 149 -0.79 6.28 -11.97
C THR A 149 -0.62 7.69 -12.56
N ILE A 150 -0.59 8.70 -11.69
CA ILE A 150 -0.34 10.10 -12.03
C ILE A 150 0.78 10.58 -11.10
N PRO A 151 1.82 11.25 -11.62
CA PRO A 151 2.91 11.78 -10.81
C PRO A 151 2.43 12.72 -9.70
N TYR A 152 3.06 12.63 -8.53
CA TYR A 152 2.79 13.49 -7.38
C TYR A 152 4.05 13.72 -6.57
N THR A 153 3.99 14.66 -5.62
CA THR A 153 5.11 15.03 -4.76
C THR A 153 5.21 14.12 -3.54
N LEU A 154 6.42 13.70 -3.21
CA LEU A 154 6.80 13.06 -1.95
C LEU A 154 7.49 14.08 -1.04
N ALA A 155 7.07 14.17 0.22
CA ALA A 155 7.84 14.82 1.28
C ALA A 155 8.75 13.78 1.94
N VAL A 156 10.05 13.96 1.82
CA VAL A 156 11.08 13.11 2.42
C VAL A 156 11.60 13.80 3.66
N ILE A 157 11.34 13.19 4.83
CA ILE A 157 11.81 13.68 6.12
C ILE A 157 13.13 12.98 6.42
N ASN A 158 14.22 13.75 6.54
CA ASN A 158 15.57 13.26 6.79
C ASN A 158 15.85 13.11 8.30
N SER A 159 16.92 12.41 8.63
CA SER A 159 17.32 12.14 10.02
C SER A 159 17.68 13.41 10.81
N ASP A 160 18.10 14.48 10.13
CA ASP A 160 18.38 15.79 10.71
C ASP A 160 17.12 16.66 10.90
N GLY A 161 15.94 16.14 10.54
CA GLY A 161 14.66 16.83 10.60
C GLY A 161 14.35 17.71 9.39
N SER A 162 15.26 17.84 8.43
CA SER A 162 15.01 18.56 7.18
C SER A 162 13.98 17.83 6.32
N VAL A 163 13.24 18.57 5.49
CA VAL A 163 12.25 18.02 4.57
C VAL A 163 12.64 18.37 3.15
N ALA A 164 12.74 17.37 2.28
CA ALA A 164 12.92 17.54 0.85
C ALA A 164 11.65 17.13 0.09
N GLU A 165 11.29 17.88 -0.93
CA GLU A 165 10.20 17.53 -1.84
C GLU A 165 10.77 16.92 -3.12
N LEU A 166 10.22 15.77 -3.53
CA LEU A 166 10.61 15.05 -4.73
C LEU A 166 9.36 14.71 -5.55
N ASN A 167 9.42 14.91 -6.86
CA ASN A 167 8.36 14.38 -7.72
C ASN A 167 8.60 12.89 -7.99
N THR A 168 7.54 12.08 -7.95
CA THR A 168 7.66 10.66 -8.29
C THR A 168 8.16 10.44 -9.72
N GLU A 169 7.92 11.38 -10.64
CA GLU A 169 8.41 11.36 -12.02
C GLU A 169 9.93 11.36 -12.10
N ASP A 170 10.61 12.04 -11.16
CA ASP A 170 12.09 12.13 -11.12
C ASP A 170 12.75 10.83 -10.61
N ILE A 171 11.96 9.90 -10.09
CA ILE A 171 12.44 8.61 -9.61
C ILE A 171 12.51 7.63 -10.77
N SER A 172 13.67 7.00 -10.98
CA SER A 172 13.88 6.08 -12.09
C SER A 172 13.03 4.80 -11.97
N ILE A 173 12.52 4.33 -13.10
CA ILE A 173 11.93 2.99 -13.21
C ILE A 173 13.08 1.98 -13.24
N GLU A 174 13.00 0.96 -12.40
CA GLU A 174 14.03 -0.06 -12.24
C GLU A 174 13.43 -1.46 -12.13
N ASN A 175 14.30 -2.45 -12.33
CA ASN A 175 13.92 -3.85 -12.08
C ASN A 175 13.60 -4.04 -10.58
N ARG A 176 12.63 -4.94 -10.29
CA ARG A 176 12.16 -5.24 -8.94
C ARG A 176 13.24 -5.72 -7.97
N VAL A 177 14.33 -6.36 -8.45
CA VAL A 177 15.39 -6.92 -7.59
C VAL A 177 16.51 -5.95 -7.24
N THR A 178 16.45 -4.68 -7.67
CA THR A 178 17.45 -3.67 -7.34
C THR A 178 17.18 -3.01 -5.98
N LYS A 179 18.20 -2.31 -5.45
CA LYS A 179 18.10 -1.52 -4.21
C LYS A 179 17.46 -0.15 -4.39
N GLY A 180 17.25 0.28 -5.64
CA GLY A 180 16.95 1.66 -5.98
C GLY A 180 18.21 2.55 -5.96
N LYS A 181 18.11 3.75 -6.55
CA LYS A 181 19.19 4.72 -6.62
C LYS A 181 19.06 5.78 -5.55
N LYS A 182 20.19 6.22 -5.02
CA LYS A 182 20.25 7.47 -4.27
C LYS A 182 20.04 8.63 -5.24
N LEU A 183 19.08 9.49 -4.93
CA LEU A 183 18.83 10.67 -5.73
C LEU A 183 19.89 11.74 -5.45
N LYS A 184 20.29 12.45 -6.50
CA LYS A 184 21.18 13.61 -6.37
C LYS A 184 20.39 14.76 -5.72
N HIS A 185 20.72 15.09 -4.50
CA HIS A 185 20.11 16.18 -3.75
C HIS A 185 21.19 16.88 -2.90
N ASN A 186 21.03 18.15 -2.63
CA ASN A 186 21.95 18.92 -1.78
C ASN A 186 21.15 19.63 -0.67
N PRO A 187 21.33 19.27 0.60
CA PRO A 187 22.18 18.20 1.12
C PRO A 187 21.74 16.78 0.69
N PRO A 188 22.60 15.75 0.78
CA PRO A 188 22.22 14.37 0.48
C PRO A 188 21.04 13.89 1.33
N LEU A 189 20.13 13.12 0.72
CA LEU A 189 18.97 12.59 1.41
C LEU A 189 19.35 11.45 2.35
N ASP A 190 18.85 11.50 3.58
CA ASP A 190 18.95 10.45 4.60
C ASP A 190 17.55 10.20 5.19
N PRO A 191 16.67 9.52 4.44
CA PRO A 191 15.26 9.44 4.77
C PRO A 191 15.00 8.59 6.01
N VAL A 192 14.20 9.11 6.93
CA VAL A 192 13.64 8.37 8.06
C VAL A 192 12.13 8.17 7.92
N ARG A 193 11.47 9.04 7.13
CA ARG A 193 10.05 8.95 6.80
C ARG A 193 9.78 9.56 5.44
N VAL A 194 8.81 9.01 4.73
CA VAL A 194 8.31 9.55 3.45
C VAL A 194 6.79 9.65 3.53
N VAL A 195 6.25 10.74 2.99
CA VAL A 195 4.81 11.02 2.95
C VAL A 195 4.42 11.41 1.52
N ALA A 196 3.36 10.81 1.01
CA ALA A 196 2.78 11.20 -0.27
C ALA A 196 1.95 12.49 -0.11
N LEU A 197 2.28 13.53 -0.89
CA LEU A 197 1.52 14.77 -0.99
C LEU A 197 0.61 14.70 -2.23
N LYS A 198 -0.39 13.81 -2.18
CA LYS A 198 -1.38 13.70 -3.25
C LYS A 198 -2.37 14.85 -3.13
N GLN A 199 -2.57 15.61 -4.21
CA GLN A 199 -3.72 16.52 -4.27
C GLN A 199 -4.99 15.66 -4.23
N LYS A 200 -5.93 16.03 -3.36
CA LYS A 200 -7.27 15.44 -3.46
C LYS A 200 -7.83 15.87 -4.82
N SER A 201 -8.11 14.90 -5.68
CA SER A 201 -8.96 15.17 -6.83
C SER A 201 -10.29 15.73 -6.30
N ASP A 202 -10.87 16.75 -6.93
CA ASP A 202 -12.15 17.37 -6.55
C ASP A 202 -13.35 16.39 -6.63
N GLU A 203 -13.13 15.14 -7.02
CA GLU A 203 -14.05 14.01 -6.93
C GLU A 203 -14.10 13.36 -5.54
N SER A 204 -13.67 14.05 -4.49
CA SER A 204 -13.95 13.62 -3.14
C SER A 204 -15.47 13.53 -2.98
N ILE A 205 -15.97 12.31 -2.87
CA ILE A 205 -17.34 11.99 -2.46
C ILE A 205 -17.70 12.92 -1.32
N GLN A 206 -18.52 13.93 -1.58
CA GLN A 206 -19.16 14.71 -0.53
C GLN A 206 -20.10 13.75 0.18
N LEU A 207 -19.62 13.13 1.25
CA LEU A 207 -20.49 12.50 2.23
C LEU A 207 -21.36 13.60 2.82
N LYS A 208 -22.52 13.84 2.21
CA LYS A 208 -23.60 14.58 2.88
C LYS A 208 -24.13 13.68 3.96
N PHE A 209 -23.83 14.03 5.20
CA PHE A 209 -24.45 13.48 6.39
C PHE A 209 -25.89 13.98 6.52
#